data_57b5b4ec39807935fc26a52351a1002c
#
_entry.id   57b5b4ec39807935fc26a52351a1002c
#
_cell.length_a   1.000
_cell.length_b   1.000
_cell.length_c   1.000
_cell.angle_alpha   90.00
_cell.angle_beta   90.00
_cell.angle_gamma   90.00
#
_symmetry.space_group_name_H-M   'P 1'
#
loop_
_entity.id
_entity.type
_entity.pdbx_description
1 polymer ?
#
loop_
_entity_poly.entity_id
_entity_poly.type
_entity_poly.pdbx_seq_one_letter_code
_entity_poly.pdbx_strand_id
1 'polypeptide(L)'
;MLNEGKKRSFLGKLSKKIGDALMGRASIDDDLLEELEEILITSDVGMETTMKIIETLRKEIKSYSSAAPDDVKRILSNIIARLINKNDKQELCSQTPLVILMIGINGGGKTTSIGRLAYKLKSEGKTVMLAAADTFRAAA
;
A
#
# COMPACT_ATOMS: atom_id res chain seq x y z
N MET A 1 -11.11 3.29 15.79
CA MET A 1 -11.36 1.85 15.49
C MET A 1 -12.11 1.59 14.18
N LEU A 2 -12.08 2.45 13.15
CA LEU A 2 -13.03 2.35 12.03
C LEU A 2 -12.41 2.20 10.63
N ASN A 3 -11.17 1.74 10.45
CA ASN A 3 -10.66 1.56 9.08
C ASN A 3 -9.70 0.37 8.89
N GLU A 4 -9.48 -0.45 9.88
CA GLU A 4 -8.70 -1.69 9.69
C GLU A 4 -9.51 -2.76 8.93
N GLY A 5 -10.82 -2.81 9.11
CA GLY A 5 -11.68 -3.78 8.43
C GLY A 5 -11.75 -3.59 6.91
N LYS A 6 -11.75 -2.34 6.41
CA LYS A 6 -11.80 -2.07 4.96
C LYS A 6 -10.48 -2.35 4.25
N LYS A 7 -9.34 -2.06 4.88
CA LYS A 7 -8.01 -2.37 4.32
C LYS A 7 -7.74 -3.87 4.28
N ARG A 8 -8.12 -4.62 5.32
CA ARG A 8 -8.06 -6.08 5.32
C ARG A 8 -8.94 -6.70 4.24
N SER A 9 -10.11 -6.13 3.96
CA SER A 9 -11.00 -6.59 2.90
C SER A 9 -10.41 -6.41 1.50
N PHE A 10 -9.72 -5.30 1.21
CA PHE A 10 -9.12 -5.06 -0.10
C PHE A 10 -7.93 -5.98 -0.36
N LEU A 11 -6.94 -5.99 0.52
CA LEU A 11 -5.77 -6.87 0.42
C LEU A 11 -6.16 -8.35 0.48
N GLY A 12 -7.19 -8.69 1.25
CA GLY A 12 -7.74 -10.04 1.30
C GLY A 12 -8.37 -10.46 -0.03
N LYS A 13 -9.12 -9.56 -0.69
CA LYS A 13 -9.70 -9.82 -2.02
C LYS A 13 -8.63 -9.97 -3.08
N LEU A 14 -7.61 -9.10 -3.09
CA LEU A 14 -6.49 -9.18 -4.03
C LEU A 14 -5.71 -10.50 -3.83
N SER A 15 -5.36 -10.83 -2.58
CA SER A 15 -4.66 -12.08 -2.26
C SER A 15 -5.48 -13.32 -2.64
N LYS A 16 -6.82 -13.25 -2.51
CA LYS A 16 -7.70 -14.34 -2.93
C LYS A 16 -7.71 -14.48 -4.45
N LYS A 17 -7.91 -13.39 -5.20
CA LYS A 17 -7.89 -13.41 -6.67
C LYS A 17 -6.57 -13.99 -7.21
N ILE A 18 -5.44 -13.55 -6.65
CA ILE A 18 -4.12 -14.09 -7.01
C ILE A 18 -4.05 -15.60 -6.66
N GLY A 19 -4.56 -16.01 -5.50
CA GLY A 19 -4.61 -17.42 -5.12
C GLY A 19 -5.46 -18.26 -6.07
N ASP A 20 -6.63 -17.73 -6.46
CA ASP A 20 -7.54 -18.40 -7.40
C ASP A 20 -6.90 -18.56 -8.80
N ALA A 21 -6.20 -17.55 -9.30
CA ALA A 21 -5.47 -17.59 -10.57
C ALA A 21 -4.31 -18.61 -10.57
N LEU A 22 -3.69 -18.85 -9.41
CA LEU A 22 -2.62 -19.82 -9.26
C LEU A 22 -3.13 -21.25 -9.03
N MET A 23 -4.40 -21.41 -8.65
CA MET A 23 -4.97 -22.68 -8.25
C MET A 23 -5.12 -23.62 -9.45
N GLY A 24 -4.56 -24.83 -9.34
CA GLY A 24 -4.67 -25.86 -10.38
C GLY A 24 -3.73 -25.67 -11.58
N ARG A 25 -2.88 -24.65 -11.59
CA ARG A 25 -1.88 -24.49 -12.64
C ARG A 25 -0.67 -25.39 -12.39
N ALA A 26 -0.23 -26.05 -13.45
CA ALA A 26 0.95 -26.94 -13.43
C ALA A 26 2.25 -26.19 -13.74
N SER A 27 2.15 -25.05 -14.42
CA SER A 27 3.30 -24.25 -14.88
C SER A 27 3.01 -22.77 -14.80
N ILE A 28 4.07 -21.98 -14.79
CA ILE A 28 4.03 -20.54 -14.88
C ILE A 28 4.30 -20.17 -16.33
N ASP A 29 3.24 -19.80 -17.03
CA ASP A 29 3.24 -19.41 -18.43
C ASP A 29 2.94 -17.91 -18.59
N ASP A 30 2.98 -17.43 -19.82
CA ASP A 30 2.67 -16.06 -20.14
C ASP A 30 1.19 -15.73 -19.88
N ASP A 31 0.28 -16.70 -20.07
CA ASP A 31 -1.15 -16.53 -19.78
C ASP A 31 -1.40 -16.23 -18.30
N LEU A 32 -0.66 -16.89 -17.39
CA LEU A 32 -0.74 -16.59 -15.96
C LEU A 32 -0.23 -15.17 -15.65
N LEU A 33 0.84 -14.73 -16.31
CA LEU A 33 1.37 -13.39 -16.10
C LEU A 33 0.41 -12.31 -16.58
N GLU A 34 -0.27 -12.53 -17.70
CA GLU A 34 -1.32 -11.64 -18.22
C GLU A 34 -2.53 -11.61 -17.27
N GLU A 35 -2.97 -12.75 -16.74
CA GLU A 35 -4.04 -12.81 -15.75
C GLU A 35 -3.69 -12.06 -14.45
N LEU A 36 -2.45 -12.19 -13.97
CA LEU A 36 -1.96 -11.45 -12.81
C LEU A 36 -1.90 -9.94 -13.08
N GLU A 37 -1.51 -9.54 -14.29
CA GLU A 37 -1.52 -8.14 -14.71
C GLU A 37 -2.94 -7.57 -14.68
N GLU A 38 -3.91 -8.27 -15.25
CA GLU A 38 -5.32 -7.86 -15.23
C GLU A 38 -5.86 -7.77 -13.79
N ILE A 39 -5.53 -8.72 -12.94
CA ILE A 39 -5.92 -8.70 -11.52
C ILE A 39 -5.36 -7.46 -10.81
N LEU A 40 -4.11 -7.09 -11.06
CA LEU A 40 -3.49 -5.92 -10.46
C LEU A 40 -4.15 -4.63 -10.94
N ILE A 41 -4.36 -4.48 -12.25
CA ILE A 41 -5.02 -3.31 -12.85
C ILE A 41 -6.46 -3.16 -12.34
N THR A 42 -7.24 -4.23 -12.35
CA THR A 42 -8.64 -4.22 -11.86
C THR A 42 -8.75 -4.04 -10.35
N SER A 43 -7.63 -4.12 -9.66
CA SER A 43 -7.50 -3.83 -8.22
C SER A 43 -6.89 -2.45 -7.95
N ASP A 44 -7.06 -1.48 -8.87
CA ASP A 44 -6.57 -0.10 -8.75
C ASP A 44 -5.05 0.04 -8.54
N VAL A 45 -4.26 -0.95 -8.94
CA VAL A 45 -2.81 -0.79 -9.05
C VAL A 45 -2.53 -0.05 -10.36
N GLY A 46 -1.89 1.10 -10.28
CA GLY A 46 -1.61 1.92 -11.47
C GLY A 46 -0.80 1.16 -12.52
N MET A 47 -1.08 1.41 -13.79
CA MET A 47 -0.49 0.70 -14.95
C MET A 47 1.03 0.60 -14.87
N GLU A 48 1.73 1.72 -14.63
CA GLU A 48 3.18 1.76 -14.53
C GLU A 48 3.72 0.82 -13.43
N THR A 49 3.04 0.83 -12.27
CA THR A 49 3.41 -0.03 -11.14
C THR A 49 3.15 -1.50 -11.47
N THR A 50 2.03 -1.80 -12.11
CA THR A 50 1.68 -3.16 -12.54
C THR A 50 2.71 -3.70 -13.52
N MET A 51 3.04 -2.96 -14.56
CA MET A 51 4.07 -3.37 -15.54
C MET A 51 5.40 -3.66 -14.86
N LYS A 52 5.82 -2.82 -13.93
CA LYS A 52 7.06 -3.00 -13.16
C LYS A 52 7.02 -4.24 -12.27
N ILE A 53 5.88 -4.54 -11.66
CA ILE A 53 5.69 -5.76 -10.86
C ILE A 53 5.80 -6.98 -11.74
N ILE A 54 5.08 -7.03 -12.87
CA ILE A 54 5.04 -8.18 -13.78
C ILE A 54 6.41 -8.41 -14.43
N GLU A 55 7.07 -7.35 -14.88
CA GLU A 55 8.43 -7.46 -15.45
C GLU A 55 9.44 -8.03 -14.43
N THR A 56 9.37 -7.54 -13.18
CA THR A 56 10.23 -8.02 -12.11
C THR A 56 9.92 -9.47 -11.77
N LEU A 57 8.63 -9.83 -11.70
CA LEU A 57 8.17 -11.19 -11.47
C LEU A 57 8.69 -12.14 -12.56
N ARG A 58 8.55 -11.76 -13.83
CA ARG A 58 9.05 -12.53 -15.00
C ARG A 58 10.56 -12.79 -14.90
N LYS A 59 11.34 -11.78 -14.48
CA LYS A 59 12.80 -11.93 -14.29
C LYS A 59 13.14 -12.86 -13.14
N GLU A 60 12.44 -12.70 -12.01
CA GLU A 60 12.70 -13.53 -10.83
C GLU A 60 12.31 -15.00 -11.07
N ILE A 61 11.15 -15.27 -11.70
CA ILE A 61 10.73 -16.64 -12.04
C ILE A 61 11.76 -17.35 -12.91
N LYS A 62 12.31 -16.66 -13.90
CA LYS A 62 13.35 -17.24 -14.78
C LYS A 62 14.63 -17.66 -14.04
N SER A 63 14.89 -17.11 -12.87
CA SER A 63 16.05 -17.50 -12.05
C SER A 63 15.82 -18.79 -11.24
N TYR A 64 14.57 -19.27 -11.17
CA TYR A 64 14.22 -20.53 -10.53
C TYR A 64 14.15 -21.64 -11.57
N SER A 65 14.90 -22.72 -11.36
CA SER A 65 14.93 -23.87 -12.28
C SER A 65 13.58 -24.60 -12.39
N SER A 66 12.69 -24.44 -11.42
CA SER A 66 11.33 -24.96 -11.38
C SER A 66 10.53 -24.16 -10.33
N ALA A 67 9.91 -23.04 -10.75
CA ALA A 67 9.06 -22.30 -9.85
C ALA A 67 7.67 -22.96 -9.75
N ALA A 68 7.25 -23.28 -8.56
CA ALA A 68 5.90 -23.74 -8.28
C ALA A 68 4.93 -22.54 -8.16
N PRO A 69 3.61 -22.73 -8.36
CA PRO A 69 2.61 -21.67 -8.20
C PRO A 69 2.66 -20.99 -6.83
N ASP A 70 2.97 -21.71 -5.76
CA ASP A 70 3.14 -21.15 -4.42
C ASP A 70 4.36 -20.21 -4.31
N ASP A 71 5.41 -20.47 -5.09
CA ASP A 71 6.56 -19.57 -5.18
C ASP A 71 6.19 -18.23 -5.81
N VAL A 72 5.32 -18.22 -6.82
CA VAL A 72 4.85 -16.98 -7.46
C VAL A 72 4.21 -16.05 -6.45
N LYS A 73 3.34 -16.56 -5.60
CA LYS A 73 2.69 -15.76 -4.56
C LYS A 73 3.70 -15.15 -3.60
N ARG A 74 4.70 -15.91 -3.20
CA ARG A 74 5.78 -15.46 -2.31
C ARG A 74 6.66 -14.41 -2.99
N ILE A 75 7.07 -14.65 -4.24
CA ILE A 75 7.89 -13.74 -5.03
C ILE A 75 7.13 -12.43 -5.25
N LEU A 76 5.86 -12.49 -5.67
CA LEU A 76 5.02 -11.33 -5.89
C LEU A 76 4.85 -10.50 -4.60
N SER A 77 4.61 -11.15 -3.47
CA SER A 77 4.53 -10.49 -2.16
C SER A 77 5.83 -9.74 -1.82
N ASN A 78 6.98 -10.36 -2.08
CA ASN A 78 8.29 -9.75 -1.85
C ASN A 78 8.55 -8.56 -2.78
N ILE A 79 8.16 -8.65 -4.06
CA ILE A 79 8.27 -7.55 -5.03
C ILE A 79 7.44 -6.36 -4.54
N ILE A 80 6.18 -6.59 -4.18
CA ILE A 80 5.29 -5.53 -3.68
C ILE A 80 5.85 -4.92 -2.39
N ALA A 81 6.31 -5.75 -1.45
CA ALA A 81 6.90 -5.26 -0.21
C ALA A 81 8.14 -4.39 -0.46
N ARG A 82 9.01 -4.78 -1.41
CA ARG A 82 10.19 -3.97 -1.81
C ARG A 82 9.79 -2.65 -2.43
N LEU A 83 8.74 -2.63 -3.28
CA LEU A 83 8.26 -1.38 -3.89
C LEU A 83 7.69 -0.43 -2.86
N ILE A 84 6.95 -0.93 -1.87
CA ILE A 84 6.40 -0.11 -0.78
C ILE A 84 7.51 0.40 0.14
N ASN A 85 8.50 -0.45 0.47
CA ASN A 85 9.59 -0.09 1.38
C ASN A 85 10.70 0.76 0.73
N LYS A 86 10.72 0.85 -0.61
CA LYS A 86 11.69 1.64 -1.36
C LYS A 86 11.45 3.15 -1.27
N ASN A 87 10.26 3.56 -0.81
CA ASN A 87 10.04 4.94 -0.43
C ASN A 87 10.86 5.19 0.83
N ASP A 88 11.94 5.95 0.65
CA ASP A 88 12.77 6.47 1.73
C ASP A 88 11.90 6.80 2.92
N LYS A 89 12.28 6.32 4.10
CA LYS A 89 11.76 6.86 5.33
C LYS A 89 12.06 8.35 5.29
N GLN A 90 11.14 9.15 4.75
CA GLN A 90 11.20 10.59 4.98
C GLN A 90 11.05 10.73 6.49
N GLU A 91 12.19 10.82 7.15
CA GLU A 91 12.21 11.26 8.53
C GLU A 91 11.52 12.63 8.52
N LEU A 92 10.43 12.71 9.28
CA LEU A 92 9.81 13.99 9.56
C LEU A 92 10.94 14.93 9.95
N CYS A 93 11.12 16.00 9.20
CA CYS A 93 12.25 16.92 9.31
C CYS A 93 12.67 17.13 10.76
N SER A 94 13.96 17.02 11.04
CA SER A 94 14.55 17.19 12.37
C SER A 94 14.48 18.64 12.89
N GLN A 95 13.90 19.54 12.10
CA GLN A 95 13.75 20.96 12.49
C GLN A 95 12.70 21.14 13.59
N THR A 96 13.03 21.92 14.58
CA THR A 96 12.14 22.28 15.70
C THR A 96 11.95 23.80 15.71
N PRO A 97 10.71 24.31 15.67
CA PRO A 97 9.45 23.58 15.62
C PRO A 97 9.14 23.03 14.20
N LEU A 98 8.59 21.81 14.12
CA LEU A 98 8.06 21.27 12.89
C LEU A 98 6.60 21.72 12.71
N VAL A 99 6.31 22.40 11.62
CA VAL A 99 4.94 22.82 11.26
C VAL A 99 4.40 21.89 10.18
N ILE A 100 3.28 21.23 10.44
CA ILE A 100 2.62 20.33 9.51
C ILE A 100 1.27 20.89 9.11
N LEU A 101 1.11 21.24 7.84
CA LEU A 101 -0.16 21.69 7.27
C LEU A 101 -0.90 20.51 6.62
N MET A 102 -2.12 20.21 7.11
CA MET A 102 -2.97 19.15 6.55
C MET A 102 -3.99 19.75 5.58
N ILE A 103 -3.88 19.40 4.30
CA ILE A 103 -4.78 19.85 3.23
C ILE A 103 -5.57 18.67 2.65
N GLY A 104 -6.74 18.94 2.11
CA GLY A 104 -7.57 17.93 1.44
C GLY A 104 -9.04 18.35 1.38
N ILE A 105 -9.84 17.58 0.63
CA ILE A 105 -11.27 17.80 0.45
C ILE A 105 -12.05 17.56 1.75
N ASN A 106 -13.28 18.09 1.82
CA ASN A 106 -14.19 17.85 2.96
C ASN A 106 -14.51 16.34 3.05
N GLY A 107 -14.56 15.81 4.28
CA GLY A 107 -14.77 14.38 4.51
C GLY A 107 -13.55 13.49 4.23
N GLY A 108 -12.44 14.02 3.70
CA GLY A 108 -11.21 13.28 3.37
C GLY A 108 -10.41 12.75 4.56
N GLY A 109 -10.89 12.96 5.80
CA GLY A 109 -10.24 12.43 6.99
C GLY A 109 -9.11 13.27 7.56
N LYS A 110 -9.01 14.58 7.18
CA LYS A 110 -7.98 15.50 7.69
C LYS A 110 -7.91 15.52 9.23
N THR A 111 -9.01 15.82 9.88
CA THR A 111 -9.09 15.90 11.35
C THR A 111 -8.74 14.58 12.01
N THR A 112 -9.20 13.46 11.45
CA THR A 112 -8.88 12.13 11.96
C THR A 112 -7.38 11.83 11.83
N SER A 113 -6.76 12.23 10.71
CA SER A 113 -5.33 12.03 10.49
C SER A 113 -4.49 12.91 11.41
N ILE A 114 -4.90 14.16 11.63
CA ILE A 114 -4.27 15.08 12.59
C ILE A 114 -4.29 14.48 14.00
N GLY A 115 -5.46 14.00 14.45
CA GLY A 115 -5.57 13.40 15.78
C GLY A 115 -4.68 12.17 15.96
N ARG A 116 -4.60 11.30 14.96
CA ARG A 116 -3.73 10.10 14.98
C ARG A 116 -2.25 10.47 14.99
N LEU A 117 -1.86 11.45 14.17
CA LEU A 117 -0.47 11.91 14.12
C LEU A 117 -0.06 12.58 15.42
N ALA A 118 -0.91 13.45 15.97
CA ALA A 118 -0.68 14.10 17.25
C ALA A 118 -0.53 13.07 18.39
N TYR A 119 -1.40 12.07 18.42
CA TYR A 119 -1.31 10.98 19.39
C TYR A 119 0.02 10.23 19.27
N LYS A 120 0.42 9.87 18.05
CA LYS A 120 1.68 9.19 17.79
C LYS A 120 2.88 10.00 18.27
N LEU A 121 2.98 11.27 17.85
CA LEU A 121 4.09 12.15 18.24
C LEU A 121 4.15 12.36 19.77
N LYS A 122 2.98 12.49 20.41
CA LYS A 122 2.91 12.62 21.88
C LYS A 122 3.35 11.33 22.58
N SER A 123 3.00 10.16 22.04
CA SER A 123 3.47 8.87 22.58
C SER A 123 4.98 8.66 22.43
N GLU A 124 5.61 9.35 21.47
CA GLU A 124 7.05 9.41 21.28
C GLU A 124 7.74 10.50 22.15
N GLY A 125 7.00 11.10 23.09
CA GLY A 125 7.51 12.11 24.03
C GLY A 125 7.64 13.53 23.45
N LYS A 126 7.08 13.78 22.24
CA LYS A 126 7.14 15.12 21.60
C LYS A 126 6.04 16.03 22.13
N THR A 127 6.33 17.30 22.26
CA THR A 127 5.33 18.34 22.54
C THR A 127 4.56 18.67 21.26
N VAL A 128 3.23 18.57 21.30
CA VAL A 128 2.37 18.77 20.14
C VAL A 128 1.38 19.91 20.42
N MET A 129 1.28 20.84 19.48
CA MET A 129 0.27 21.87 19.46
C MET A 129 -0.63 21.64 18.24
N LEU A 130 -1.95 21.76 18.41
CA LEU A 130 -2.92 21.70 17.33
C LEU A 130 -3.55 23.07 17.12
N ALA A 131 -3.62 23.49 15.85
CA ALA A 131 -4.33 24.70 15.45
C ALA A 131 -5.50 24.32 14.53
N ALA A 132 -6.72 24.69 14.94
CA ALA A 132 -7.90 24.51 14.11
C ALA A 132 -8.07 25.74 13.23
N ALA A 133 -7.97 25.55 11.90
CA ALA A 133 -8.23 26.57 10.90
C ALA A 133 -9.36 26.13 9.95
N ASP A 134 -10.34 25.37 10.46
CA ASP A 134 -11.47 24.89 9.68
C ASP A 134 -12.59 25.94 9.70
N THR A 135 -12.53 26.88 8.76
CA THR A 135 -13.50 27.99 8.62
C THR A 135 -14.82 27.54 8.02
N PHE A 136 -14.96 26.29 7.58
CA PHE A 136 -16.19 25.75 7.00
C PHE A 136 -17.12 25.11 8.02
N ARG A 137 -16.66 24.87 9.26
CA ARG A 137 -17.50 24.34 10.33
C ARG A 137 -17.88 25.47 11.27
N ALA A 138 -19.18 25.73 11.36
CA ALA A 138 -19.76 26.81 12.17
C ALA A 138 -19.61 26.62 13.69
N ALA A 139 -19.10 25.51 14.17
CA ALA A 139 -18.73 25.26 15.57
C ALA A 139 -17.74 24.10 15.63
N ALA A 140 -16.58 24.35 16.07
CA ALA A 140 -15.63 23.34 16.54
C ALA A 140 -15.56 23.41 18.07
#